data_e34b2ffc1b739d008843862bdff7f7f5
#
_entry.id   e34b2ffc1b739d008843862bdff7f7f5
#
_cell.length_a   1.000
_cell.length_b   1.000
_cell.length_c   1.000
_cell.angle_alpha   90.00
_cell.angle_beta   90.00
_cell.angle_gamma   90.00
#
_symmetry.space_group_name_H-M   'P 1'
#
loop_
_entity.id
_entity.type
_entity.pdbx_description
1 polymer ?
#
loop_
_entity_poly.entity_id
_entity_poly.type
_entity_poly.pdbx_seq_one_letter_code
_entity_poly.pdbx_strand_id
1 'polypeptide(L)'
;MKKYILLSLCLMTLSSSFAQLKDFKFKFYGQIRTDFYYNSRANEETVDGLFYMYPKDEVLDGNGEDLNATSNSNFYTLYSRLGLDVAGPKLGTAKTSAKVEVDFRGSGTSYSTIRLRHAYFNLDWGKSAVLVGQTWHPLFGDVSPQILNLSVGAPFQPFSRAPQIRYRFNNKHLQLTGALVWQSQYLSQGPAGKSQEYIKKSNIPEIYVGADYKNGGFL
;
A
#
# COMPACT_ATOMS: atom_id res chain seq x y z
N MET A 1 39.48 -28.59 5.82
CA MET A 1 38.35 -29.47 5.48
C MET A 1 36.97 -28.88 5.85
N LYS A 2 36.70 -28.39 7.06
CA LYS A 2 35.37 -27.83 7.46
C LYS A 2 34.87 -26.66 6.59
N LYS A 3 35.74 -25.76 6.11
CA LYS A 3 35.34 -24.62 5.26
C LYS A 3 34.83 -25.02 3.87
N TYR A 4 35.35 -26.10 3.31
CA TYR A 4 34.94 -26.59 1.97
C TYR A 4 33.63 -27.36 2.03
N ILE A 5 33.33 -28.01 3.16
CA ILE A 5 32.06 -28.69 3.40
C ILE A 5 30.92 -27.65 3.48
N LEU A 6 31.13 -26.50 4.15
CA LEU A 6 30.16 -25.43 4.24
C LEU A 6 29.88 -24.81 2.87
N LEU A 7 30.91 -24.58 2.06
CA LEU A 7 30.79 -24.02 0.73
C LEU A 7 30.04 -24.98 -0.21
N SER A 8 30.33 -26.29 -0.13
CA SER A 8 29.64 -27.32 -0.89
C SER A 8 28.15 -27.44 -0.50
N LEU A 9 27.83 -27.31 0.79
CA LEU A 9 26.44 -27.31 1.28
C LEU A 9 25.66 -26.08 0.78
N CYS A 10 26.29 -24.90 0.79
CA CYS A 10 25.69 -23.68 0.22
C CYS A 10 25.45 -23.78 -1.29
N LEU A 11 26.38 -24.37 -2.05
CA LEU A 11 26.21 -24.57 -3.49
C LEU A 11 25.09 -25.59 -3.81
N MET A 12 24.94 -26.65 -3.02
CA MET A 12 23.84 -27.62 -3.19
C MET A 12 22.48 -27.01 -2.88
N THR A 13 22.37 -26.11 -1.90
CA THR A 13 21.10 -25.43 -1.60
C THR A 13 20.73 -24.41 -2.68
N LEU A 14 21.71 -23.77 -3.30
CA LEU A 14 21.48 -22.89 -4.45
C LEU A 14 20.98 -23.65 -5.69
N SER A 15 21.55 -24.80 -5.99
CA SER A 15 21.15 -25.61 -7.17
C SER A 15 19.73 -26.17 -7.03
N SER A 16 19.30 -26.58 -5.83
CA SER A 16 17.93 -27.03 -5.59
C SER A 16 16.90 -25.88 -5.69
N SER A 17 17.30 -24.64 -5.38
CA SER A 17 16.42 -23.46 -5.52
C SER A 17 16.10 -23.13 -6.98
N PHE A 18 17.04 -23.35 -7.91
CA PHE A 18 16.81 -23.12 -9.34
C PHE A 18 15.91 -24.18 -10.00
N ALA A 19 15.92 -25.40 -9.51
CA ALA A 19 15.05 -26.47 -10.03
C ALA A 19 13.56 -26.24 -9.71
N GLN A 20 13.26 -25.53 -8.62
CA GLN A 20 11.88 -25.15 -8.20
C GLN A 20 11.31 -23.97 -8.97
N LEU A 21 12.10 -23.20 -9.72
CA LEU A 21 11.62 -22.02 -10.44
C LEU A 21 10.76 -22.35 -11.67
N LYS A 22 10.78 -23.57 -12.17
CA LYS A 22 10.00 -23.99 -13.36
C LYS A 22 8.48 -23.84 -13.15
N ASP A 23 8.00 -23.97 -11.93
CA ASP A 23 6.58 -23.91 -11.61
C ASP A 23 6.10 -22.49 -11.23
N PHE A 24 7.03 -21.53 -11.25
CA PHE A 24 6.72 -20.13 -10.98
C PHE A 24 6.57 -19.35 -12.29
N LYS A 25 5.52 -18.49 -12.33
CA LYS A 25 5.34 -17.51 -13.39
C LYS A 25 5.53 -16.12 -12.81
N PHE A 26 6.43 -15.36 -13.41
CA PHE A 26 6.76 -14.00 -13.01
C PHE A 26 6.20 -13.01 -14.04
N LYS A 27 5.50 -12.00 -13.59
CA LYS A 27 5.00 -10.90 -14.42
C LYS A 27 5.49 -9.59 -13.84
N PHE A 28 6.49 -9.00 -14.49
CA PHE A 28 6.92 -7.63 -14.20
C PHE A 28 5.91 -6.64 -14.78
N TYR A 29 5.64 -5.57 -14.05
CA TYR A 29 4.84 -4.48 -14.53
C TYR A 29 5.32 -3.16 -13.90
N GLY A 30 4.85 -2.06 -14.41
CA GLY A 30 5.16 -0.74 -13.87
C GLY A 30 4.48 0.35 -14.66
N GLN A 31 4.67 1.55 -14.18
CA GLN A 31 4.24 2.78 -14.86
C GLN A 31 5.25 3.88 -14.58
N ILE A 32 5.46 4.72 -15.57
CA ILE A 32 6.09 6.03 -15.37
C ILE A 32 4.96 7.03 -15.34
N ARG A 33 4.88 7.81 -14.26
CA ARG A 33 3.89 8.87 -14.12
C ARG A 33 4.60 10.17 -13.82
N THR A 34 4.25 11.18 -14.61
CA THR A 34 4.68 12.56 -14.43
C THR A 34 3.46 13.40 -14.05
N ASP A 35 3.59 14.22 -13.04
CA ASP A 35 2.54 15.10 -12.56
C ASP A 35 3.05 16.54 -12.58
N PHE A 36 2.34 17.41 -13.27
CA PHE A 36 2.51 18.87 -13.22
C PHE A 36 1.28 19.47 -12.55
N TYR A 37 1.48 20.42 -11.66
CA TYR A 37 0.39 21.17 -11.09
C TYR A 37 0.71 22.65 -10.96
N TYR A 38 -0.35 23.44 -10.92
CA TYR A 38 -0.33 24.84 -10.57
C TYR A 38 -1.48 25.12 -9.60
N ASN A 39 -1.17 25.79 -8.49
CA ASN A 39 -2.13 26.28 -7.52
C ASN A 39 -2.10 27.78 -7.52
N SER A 40 -3.26 28.42 -7.65
CA SER A 40 -3.39 29.88 -7.61
C SER A 40 -3.24 30.48 -6.21
N ARG A 41 -3.27 29.64 -5.17
CA ARG A 41 -3.21 29.99 -3.76
C ARG A 41 -2.43 28.93 -2.98
N ALA A 42 -1.81 29.32 -1.85
CA ALA A 42 -1.20 28.39 -0.94
C ALA A 42 -2.22 27.34 -0.44
N ASN A 43 -1.80 26.09 -0.36
CA ASN A 43 -2.64 24.97 0.06
C ASN A 43 -2.10 24.36 1.35
N GLU A 44 -3.00 23.76 2.13
CA GLU A 44 -2.59 22.79 3.13
C GLU A 44 -2.14 21.53 2.43
N GLU A 45 -0.92 21.14 2.70
CA GLU A 45 -0.26 20.04 2.00
C GLU A 45 0.55 19.18 2.97
N THR A 46 0.78 17.93 2.60
CA THR A 46 1.68 17.03 3.32
C THR A 46 2.60 16.32 2.34
N VAL A 47 3.71 15.74 2.86
CA VAL A 47 4.67 14.98 2.07
C VAL A 47 5.19 15.81 0.88
N ASP A 48 5.76 16.98 1.21
CA ASP A 48 6.40 17.90 0.25
C ASP A 48 5.51 18.22 -0.97
N GLY A 49 4.24 18.56 -0.71
CA GLY A 49 3.28 18.92 -1.73
C GLY A 49 2.75 17.76 -2.57
N LEU A 50 2.98 16.52 -2.17
CA LEU A 50 2.43 15.35 -2.86
C LEU A 50 0.98 15.05 -2.48
N PHE A 51 0.50 15.63 -1.38
CA PHE A 51 -0.90 15.61 -0.95
C PHE A 51 -1.39 17.03 -0.78
N TYR A 52 -2.36 17.43 -1.59
CA TYR A 52 -3.08 18.69 -1.48
C TYR A 52 -4.42 18.43 -0.81
N MET A 53 -4.67 19.12 0.30
CA MET A 53 -5.88 18.91 1.09
C MET A 53 -6.94 19.95 0.74
N TYR A 54 -6.63 21.21 0.92
CA TYR A 54 -7.53 22.34 0.66
C TYR A 54 -6.73 23.66 0.57
N PRO A 55 -7.27 24.70 -0.09
CA PRO A 55 -6.68 26.04 -0.07
C PRO A 55 -6.64 26.57 1.37
N LYS A 56 -5.57 27.25 1.74
CA LYS A 56 -5.46 27.94 3.02
C LYS A 56 -6.38 29.15 3.08
N ASP A 57 -6.93 29.41 4.26
CA ASP A 57 -7.71 30.60 4.53
C ASP A 57 -6.89 31.89 4.38
N GLU A 58 -7.57 33.01 4.23
CA GLU A 58 -6.95 34.33 4.22
C GLU A 58 -6.25 34.61 5.57
N VAL A 59 -5.00 35.09 5.49
CA VAL A 59 -4.22 35.54 6.63
C VAL A 59 -3.57 36.88 6.27
N LEU A 60 -4.12 37.97 6.80
CA LEU A 60 -3.64 39.32 6.51
C LEU A 60 -2.37 39.64 7.32
N ASP A 61 -1.41 40.28 6.66
CA ASP A 61 -0.26 40.90 7.30
C ASP A 61 -0.60 42.27 7.89
N GLY A 62 0.40 42.96 8.45
CA GLY A 62 0.24 44.31 9.03
C GLY A 62 -0.15 45.40 8.02
N ASN A 63 -0.05 45.13 6.72
CA ASN A 63 -0.42 46.06 5.62
C ASN A 63 -1.78 45.68 5.01
N GLY A 64 -2.41 44.59 5.44
CA GLY A 64 -3.68 44.09 4.94
C GLY A 64 -3.53 43.20 3.69
N GLU A 65 -2.34 42.70 3.38
CA GLU A 65 -2.10 41.77 2.28
C GLU A 65 -2.24 40.33 2.74
N ASP A 66 -2.88 39.48 1.92
CA ASP A 66 -3.07 38.08 2.25
C ASP A 66 -1.80 37.25 1.98
N LEU A 67 -1.18 36.78 3.05
CA LEU A 67 0.02 35.95 3.03
C LEU A 67 -0.15 34.61 2.29
N ASN A 68 -1.39 34.13 2.16
CA ASN A 68 -1.71 32.89 1.48
C ASN A 68 -2.14 33.08 0.01
N ALA A 69 -2.24 34.31 -0.49
CA ALA A 69 -2.52 34.64 -1.89
C ALA A 69 -1.29 34.41 -2.80
N THR A 70 -0.53 33.35 -2.53
CA THR A 70 0.71 33.03 -3.25
C THR A 70 0.49 31.79 -4.11
N SER A 71 0.73 31.92 -5.42
CA SER A 71 0.68 30.80 -6.35
C SER A 71 1.92 29.92 -6.23
N ASN A 72 1.75 28.64 -6.51
CA ASN A 72 2.86 27.69 -6.58
C ASN A 72 2.65 26.67 -7.70
N SER A 73 3.74 26.09 -8.16
CA SER A 73 3.72 25.03 -9.16
C SER A 73 4.86 24.07 -8.94
N ASN A 74 4.70 22.84 -9.35
CA ASN A 74 5.77 21.86 -9.31
C ASN A 74 5.55 20.76 -10.35
N PHE A 75 6.58 19.95 -10.56
CA PHE A 75 6.61 18.86 -11.52
C PHE A 75 7.30 17.65 -10.89
N TYR A 76 6.62 16.50 -10.86
CA TYR A 76 7.17 15.28 -10.25
C TYR A 76 7.04 14.05 -11.14
N THR A 77 7.89 13.08 -10.84
CA THR A 77 7.86 11.72 -11.40
C THR A 77 7.72 10.64 -10.33
N LEU A 78 7.54 11.04 -9.08
CA LEU A 78 7.64 10.18 -7.89
C LEU A 78 6.52 9.11 -7.79
N TYR A 79 5.42 9.27 -8.52
CA TYR A 79 4.36 8.25 -8.60
C TYR A 79 4.67 7.09 -9.54
N SER A 80 5.84 7.10 -10.17
CA SER A 80 6.31 5.94 -10.95
C SER A 80 6.41 4.71 -10.08
N ARG A 81 6.04 3.55 -10.63
CA ARG A 81 5.94 2.28 -9.90
C ARG A 81 6.65 1.17 -10.61
N LEU A 82 7.15 0.25 -9.81
CA LEU A 82 7.65 -1.05 -10.25
C LEU A 82 6.96 -2.14 -9.44
N GLY A 83 6.55 -3.20 -10.11
CA GLY A 83 5.88 -4.31 -9.46
C GLY A 83 6.20 -5.66 -10.10
N LEU A 84 5.96 -6.68 -9.30
CA LEU A 84 6.15 -8.07 -9.66
C LEU A 84 4.97 -8.88 -9.13
N ASP A 85 4.23 -9.51 -10.03
CA ASP A 85 3.26 -10.55 -9.70
C ASP A 85 3.91 -11.91 -9.90
N VAL A 86 3.72 -12.80 -8.95
CA VAL A 86 4.23 -14.16 -8.97
C VAL A 86 3.07 -15.13 -8.81
N ALA A 87 2.92 -16.08 -9.73
CA ALA A 87 2.09 -17.25 -9.55
C ALA A 87 3.02 -18.45 -9.27
N GLY A 88 2.78 -19.15 -8.17
CA GLY A 88 3.56 -20.30 -7.74
C GLY A 88 2.85 -21.63 -7.97
N PRO A 89 3.49 -22.74 -7.60
CA PRO A 89 2.87 -24.05 -7.62
C PRO A 89 1.68 -24.12 -6.66
N LYS A 90 0.76 -25.03 -6.94
CA LYS A 90 -0.36 -25.25 -6.01
C LYS A 90 0.14 -25.83 -4.68
N LEU A 91 -0.42 -25.35 -3.59
CA LEU A 91 -0.25 -25.94 -2.26
C LEU A 91 -1.52 -26.73 -1.91
N GLY A 92 -1.46 -28.04 -2.10
CA GLY A 92 -2.66 -28.88 -2.08
C GLY A 92 -3.65 -28.43 -3.17
N THR A 93 -4.85 -28.02 -2.77
CA THR A 93 -5.87 -27.50 -3.70
C THR A 93 -5.81 -25.98 -3.89
N ALA A 94 -5.02 -25.28 -3.08
CA ALA A 94 -4.88 -23.82 -3.17
C ALA A 94 -4.00 -23.40 -4.34
N LYS A 95 -4.43 -22.39 -5.08
CA LYS A 95 -3.56 -21.61 -5.98
C LYS A 95 -2.72 -20.66 -5.14
N THR A 96 -1.43 -20.59 -5.40
CA THR A 96 -0.53 -19.67 -4.70
C THR A 96 -0.19 -18.47 -5.56
N SER A 97 -0.14 -17.30 -4.97
CA SER A 97 0.34 -16.09 -5.63
C SER A 97 1.03 -15.17 -4.64
N ALA A 98 1.90 -14.30 -5.15
CA ALA A 98 2.54 -13.25 -4.37
C ALA A 98 2.62 -11.96 -5.21
N LYS A 99 2.71 -10.83 -4.53
CA LYS A 99 2.89 -9.52 -5.15
C LYS A 99 3.90 -8.71 -4.36
N VAL A 100 4.80 -8.04 -5.09
CA VAL A 100 5.65 -6.96 -4.55
C VAL A 100 5.48 -5.73 -5.44
N GLU A 101 5.24 -4.58 -4.85
CA GLU A 101 5.13 -3.30 -5.56
C GLU A 101 5.77 -2.18 -4.74
N VAL A 102 6.54 -1.34 -5.40
CA VAL A 102 7.17 -0.15 -4.84
C VAL A 102 6.87 1.09 -5.67
N ASP A 103 6.94 2.26 -5.04
CA ASP A 103 7.00 3.56 -5.72
C ASP A 103 8.10 4.43 -5.07
N PHE A 104 8.35 5.61 -5.64
CA PHE A 104 9.40 6.52 -5.17
C PHE A 104 8.86 7.67 -4.31
N ARG A 105 7.69 7.47 -3.74
CA ARG A 105 6.97 8.45 -2.94
C ARG A 105 7.05 8.17 -1.44
N GLY A 106 8.21 7.81 -0.94
CA GLY A 106 8.46 7.76 0.50
C GLY A 106 8.45 9.17 1.10
N SER A 107 8.15 9.26 2.39
CA SER A 107 8.25 10.48 3.18
C SER A 107 9.64 10.60 3.81
N GLY A 108 10.07 11.82 4.10
CA GLY A 108 11.35 12.09 4.76
C GLY A 108 12.09 13.25 4.13
N THR A 109 13.35 13.41 4.48
CA THR A 109 14.23 14.47 3.99
C THR A 109 14.84 14.18 2.62
N SER A 110 14.71 12.98 2.10
CA SER A 110 15.20 12.58 0.78
C SER A 110 14.12 12.74 -0.27
N TYR A 111 14.45 13.37 -1.39
CA TYR A 111 13.54 13.71 -2.47
C TYR A 111 12.82 12.48 -3.08
N SER A 112 13.50 11.36 -3.24
CA SER A 112 12.92 10.15 -3.82
C SER A 112 13.20 8.92 -2.96
N THR A 113 12.40 8.73 -1.92
CA THR A 113 12.52 7.55 -1.05
C THR A 113 11.65 6.42 -1.58
N ILE A 114 12.23 5.24 -1.74
CA ILE A 114 11.49 4.04 -2.13
C ILE A 114 10.50 3.69 -1.01
N ARG A 115 9.24 3.50 -1.40
CA ARG A 115 8.17 3.08 -0.51
C ARG A 115 7.63 1.73 -0.92
N LEU A 116 7.61 0.77 0.02
CA LEU A 116 6.93 -0.51 -0.17
C LEU A 116 5.42 -0.29 -0.14
N ARG A 117 4.74 -0.63 -1.23
CA ARG A 117 3.29 -0.51 -1.38
C ARG A 117 2.61 -1.82 -1.03
N HIS A 118 2.96 -2.86 -1.73
CA HIS A 118 2.43 -4.21 -1.57
C HIS A 118 3.58 -5.19 -1.40
N ALA A 119 3.45 -6.09 -0.45
CA ALA A 119 4.32 -7.24 -0.25
C ALA A 119 3.51 -8.31 0.47
N TYR A 120 2.90 -9.23 -0.28
CA TYR A 120 2.07 -10.28 0.29
C TYR A 120 2.11 -11.55 -0.53
N PHE A 121 1.74 -12.65 0.11
CA PHE A 121 1.35 -13.88 -0.57
C PHE A 121 -0.11 -14.20 -0.31
N ASN A 122 -0.70 -14.98 -1.22
CA ASN A 122 -2.11 -15.35 -1.18
C ASN A 122 -2.29 -16.82 -1.51
N LEU A 123 -3.13 -17.48 -0.73
CA LEU A 123 -3.60 -18.85 -0.93
C LEU A 123 -5.09 -18.76 -1.31
N ASP A 124 -5.45 -19.28 -2.48
CA ASP A 124 -6.81 -19.19 -3.03
C ASP A 124 -7.37 -20.58 -3.32
N TRP A 125 -8.45 -20.94 -2.64
CA TRP A 125 -9.23 -22.17 -2.82
C TRP A 125 -10.48 -21.95 -3.69
N GLY A 126 -10.62 -20.81 -4.34
CA GLY A 126 -11.78 -20.42 -5.14
C GLY A 126 -12.85 -19.69 -4.34
N LYS A 127 -13.54 -20.37 -3.43
CA LYS A 127 -14.53 -19.73 -2.55
C LYS A 127 -13.93 -19.03 -1.35
N SER A 128 -12.74 -19.45 -0.92
CA SER A 128 -12.05 -18.84 0.21
C SER A 128 -10.61 -18.52 -0.16
N ALA A 129 -10.05 -17.49 0.48
CA ALA A 129 -8.67 -17.11 0.29
C ALA A 129 -8.06 -16.60 1.60
N VAL A 130 -6.76 -16.82 1.77
CA VAL A 130 -5.97 -16.25 2.86
C VAL A 130 -4.84 -15.43 2.25
N LEU A 131 -4.75 -14.17 2.66
CA LEU A 131 -3.67 -13.25 2.30
C LEU A 131 -2.84 -12.94 3.55
N VAL A 132 -1.53 -12.99 3.42
CA VAL A 132 -0.59 -12.63 4.48
C VAL A 132 0.46 -11.68 3.93
N GLY A 133 0.62 -10.53 4.58
CA GLY A 133 1.59 -9.50 4.20
C GLY A 133 0.97 -8.12 4.10
N GLN A 134 1.70 -7.19 3.50
CA GLN A 134 1.30 -5.79 3.41
C GLN A 134 0.49 -5.52 2.15
N THR A 135 -0.70 -4.97 2.32
CA THR A 135 -1.55 -4.47 1.22
C THR A 135 -2.52 -3.41 1.73
N TRP A 136 -3.45 -2.97 0.88
CA TRP A 136 -4.49 -2.03 1.27
C TRP A 136 -5.26 -2.49 2.52
N HIS A 137 -5.56 -1.54 3.39
CA HIS A 137 -6.49 -1.75 4.49
C HIS A 137 -7.82 -2.28 3.96
N PRO A 138 -8.49 -3.24 4.63
CA PRO A 138 -9.74 -3.82 4.13
C PRO A 138 -10.86 -2.79 3.88
N LEU A 139 -10.89 -1.67 4.62
CA LEU A 139 -11.83 -0.56 4.40
C LEU A 139 -11.71 0.10 3.02
N PHE A 140 -10.59 -0.07 2.31
CA PHE A 140 -10.47 0.44 0.95
C PHE A 140 -11.42 -0.25 -0.03
N GLY A 141 -11.85 -1.49 0.29
CA GLY A 141 -12.71 -2.29 -0.55
C GLY A 141 -12.00 -2.83 -1.80
N ASP A 142 -12.79 -3.42 -2.68
CA ASP A 142 -12.31 -4.01 -3.95
C ASP A 142 -12.42 -3.05 -5.13
N VAL A 143 -13.17 -1.95 -4.98
CA VAL A 143 -13.41 -0.96 -6.03
C VAL A 143 -12.63 0.31 -5.71
N SER A 144 -11.67 0.63 -6.57
CA SER A 144 -10.98 1.90 -6.50
C SER A 144 -11.82 2.99 -7.17
N PRO A 145 -12.05 4.15 -6.53
CA PRO A 145 -12.76 5.24 -7.16
C PRO A 145 -12.01 5.73 -8.40
N GLN A 146 -12.76 6.02 -9.47
CA GLN A 146 -12.22 6.56 -10.72
C GLN A 146 -12.07 8.08 -10.58
N ILE A 147 -10.98 8.52 -10.02
CA ILE A 147 -10.61 9.92 -9.84
C ILE A 147 -9.21 10.17 -10.39
N LEU A 148 -8.94 11.39 -10.84
CA LEU A 148 -7.66 11.76 -11.44
C LEU A 148 -6.47 11.59 -10.48
N ASN A 149 -6.66 11.93 -9.22
CA ASN A 149 -5.62 11.79 -8.21
C ASN A 149 -6.21 11.46 -6.84
N LEU A 150 -5.93 10.25 -6.33
CA LEU A 150 -6.35 9.80 -5.00
C LEU A 150 -5.70 10.59 -3.84
N SER A 151 -4.71 11.43 -4.13
CA SER A 151 -3.95 12.18 -3.13
C SER A 151 -4.39 13.62 -2.97
N VAL A 152 -5.46 14.02 -3.66
CA VAL A 152 -5.97 15.40 -3.65
C VAL A 152 -7.35 15.46 -2.99
N GLY A 153 -7.52 16.39 -2.07
CA GLY A 153 -8.82 16.89 -1.62
C GLY A 153 -9.61 16.02 -0.66
N ALA A 154 -9.13 14.89 -0.18
CA ALA A 154 -9.93 14.05 0.70
C ALA A 154 -9.30 13.91 2.09
N PRO A 155 -9.88 14.49 3.14
CA PRO A 155 -9.44 14.26 4.53
C PRO A 155 -9.75 12.83 5.01
N PHE A 156 -10.71 12.15 4.39
CA PHE A 156 -11.12 10.79 4.70
C PHE A 156 -10.62 9.83 3.62
N GLN A 157 -9.50 9.15 3.90
CA GLN A 157 -8.88 8.24 2.93
C GLN A 157 -8.53 6.91 3.59
N PRO A 158 -9.26 5.81 3.29
CA PRO A 158 -8.92 4.47 3.76
C PRO A 158 -7.75 3.86 3.00
N PHE A 159 -6.78 4.69 2.60
CA PHE A 159 -5.67 4.32 1.71
C PHE A 159 -4.42 3.86 2.45
N SER A 160 -4.52 3.53 3.72
CA SER A 160 -3.40 2.94 4.43
C SER A 160 -3.07 1.56 3.85
N ARG A 161 -1.80 1.23 3.87
CA ARG A 161 -1.31 -0.12 3.61
C ARG A 161 -0.61 -0.61 4.85
N ALA A 162 -0.98 -1.79 5.28
CA ALA A 162 -0.47 -2.36 6.52
C ALA A 162 -0.24 -3.86 6.39
N PRO A 163 0.73 -4.41 7.11
CA PRO A 163 0.85 -5.85 7.31
C PRO A 163 -0.45 -6.39 7.90
N GLN A 164 -0.92 -7.51 7.37
CA GLN A 164 -2.18 -8.10 7.76
C GLN A 164 -2.24 -9.59 7.47
N ILE A 165 -3.11 -10.29 8.19
CA ILE A 165 -3.60 -11.61 7.86
C ILE A 165 -5.08 -11.44 7.55
N ARG A 166 -5.48 -11.73 6.32
CA ARG A 166 -6.85 -11.55 5.83
C ARG A 166 -7.40 -12.86 5.35
N TYR A 167 -8.55 -13.25 5.88
CA TYR A 167 -9.38 -14.32 5.33
C TYR A 167 -10.55 -13.72 4.58
N ARG A 168 -10.85 -14.28 3.41
CA ARG A 168 -11.99 -13.87 2.59
C ARG A 168 -12.78 -15.10 2.17
N PHE A 169 -14.08 -15.05 2.35
CA PHE A 169 -15.02 -16.03 1.83
C PHE A 169 -15.90 -15.37 0.78
N ASN A 170 -16.01 -15.98 -0.40
CA ASN A 170 -16.80 -15.48 -1.52
C ASN A 170 -17.89 -16.49 -1.90
N ASN A 171 -19.10 -15.98 -2.01
CA ASN A 171 -20.24 -16.64 -2.60
C ASN A 171 -20.72 -15.82 -3.81
N LYS A 172 -21.73 -16.29 -4.55
CA LYS A 172 -22.29 -15.58 -5.71
C LYS A 172 -22.68 -14.13 -5.42
N HIS A 173 -23.22 -13.87 -4.24
CA HIS A 173 -23.75 -12.56 -3.85
C HIS A 173 -23.11 -11.98 -2.59
N LEU A 174 -22.41 -12.77 -1.82
CA LEU A 174 -21.88 -12.36 -0.52
C LEU A 174 -20.37 -12.57 -0.46
N GLN A 175 -19.66 -11.55 -0.04
CA GLN A 175 -18.26 -11.65 0.33
C GLN A 175 -18.14 -11.31 1.82
N LEU A 176 -17.56 -12.21 2.60
CA LEU A 176 -17.21 -11.98 4.00
C LEU A 176 -15.70 -11.81 4.11
N THR A 177 -15.27 -10.81 4.85
CA THR A 177 -13.85 -10.52 5.07
C THR A 177 -13.58 -10.41 6.56
N GLY A 178 -12.63 -11.19 7.07
CA GLY A 178 -12.04 -11.02 8.39
C GLY A 178 -10.57 -10.70 8.27
N ALA A 179 -10.05 -9.73 9.02
CA ALA A 179 -8.62 -9.43 9.00
C ALA A 179 -8.07 -9.02 10.36
N LEU A 180 -6.81 -9.38 10.57
CA LEU A 180 -5.95 -8.85 11.62
C LEU A 180 -4.96 -7.91 10.97
N VAL A 181 -4.94 -6.62 11.39
CA VAL A 181 -4.18 -5.56 10.72
C VAL A 181 -3.23 -4.91 11.72
N TRP A 182 -1.95 -4.81 11.35
CA TRP A 182 -0.94 -4.06 12.09
C TRP A 182 -0.72 -2.71 11.41
N GLN A 183 -1.42 -1.70 11.88
CA GLN A 183 -1.35 -0.36 11.29
C GLN A 183 0.08 0.17 11.25
N SER A 184 0.58 0.52 10.07
CA SER A 184 1.94 1.02 9.83
C SER A 184 1.98 2.37 9.09
N GLN A 185 0.87 2.78 8.48
CA GLN A 185 0.71 4.06 7.79
C GLN A 185 -0.51 4.80 8.34
N TYR A 186 -0.48 6.13 8.33
CA TYR A 186 -1.56 6.98 8.87
C TYR A 186 -1.93 6.61 10.31
N LEU A 187 -0.88 6.57 11.13
CA LEU A 187 -0.97 6.15 12.52
C LEU A 187 -1.91 7.02 13.33
N SER A 188 -2.59 6.40 14.29
CA SER A 188 -3.45 7.08 15.26
C SER A 188 -2.66 8.09 16.09
N GLN A 189 -3.29 9.22 16.39
CA GLN A 189 -2.79 10.23 17.31
C GLN A 189 -3.04 9.78 18.76
N GLY A 190 -2.03 9.86 19.60
CA GLY A 190 -2.11 9.54 21.02
C GLY A 190 -1.18 10.43 21.85
N PRO A 191 -1.01 10.16 23.17
CA PRO A 191 -0.17 10.99 24.06
C PRO A 191 1.27 11.16 23.58
N ALA A 192 1.83 10.18 22.87
CA ALA A 192 3.17 10.24 22.27
C ALA A 192 3.14 10.68 20.80
N GLY A 193 2.10 11.38 20.36
CA GLY A 193 1.91 11.78 18.98
C GLY A 193 1.50 10.60 18.08
N LYS A 194 1.77 10.70 16.76
CA LYS A 194 1.55 9.63 15.79
C LYS A 194 2.68 8.61 15.89
N SER A 195 2.41 7.41 16.42
CA SER A 195 3.45 6.43 16.71
C SER A 195 2.96 4.99 16.54
N GLN A 196 3.86 4.12 16.04
CA GLN A 196 3.65 2.66 16.00
C GLN A 196 3.73 2.01 17.38
N GLU A 197 4.20 2.72 18.40
CA GLU A 197 4.32 2.19 19.76
C GLU A 197 2.97 1.73 20.33
N TYR A 198 1.88 2.36 19.91
CA TYR A 198 0.54 1.99 20.39
C TYR A 198 0.18 0.56 19.95
N ILE A 199 0.33 0.24 18.66
CA ILE A 199 0.02 -1.10 18.14
C ILE A 199 1.01 -2.15 18.67
N LYS A 200 2.28 -1.78 18.88
CA LYS A 200 3.28 -2.68 19.47
C LYS A 200 2.94 -3.01 20.91
N LYS A 201 2.56 -2.00 21.72
CA LYS A 201 2.28 -2.16 23.15
C LYS A 201 0.92 -2.78 23.42
N SER A 202 -0.04 -2.69 22.50
CA SER A 202 -1.35 -3.34 22.66
C SER A 202 -1.27 -4.86 22.62
N ASN A 203 -0.24 -5.44 21.99
CA ASN A 203 -0.08 -6.87 21.69
C ASN A 203 -1.25 -7.49 20.90
N ILE A 204 -2.25 -6.69 20.55
CA ILE A 204 -3.44 -7.11 19.80
C ILE A 204 -3.50 -6.27 18.52
N PRO A 205 -3.58 -6.88 17.34
CA PRO A 205 -3.77 -6.14 16.09
C PRO A 205 -5.18 -5.53 16.02
N GLU A 206 -5.36 -4.61 15.12
CA GLU A 206 -6.69 -4.12 14.74
C GLU A 206 -7.48 -5.28 14.12
N ILE A 207 -8.72 -5.47 14.57
CA ILE A 207 -9.62 -6.51 14.07
C ILE A 207 -10.60 -5.86 13.09
N TYR A 208 -10.64 -6.38 11.86
CA TYR A 208 -11.61 -5.97 10.85
C TYR A 208 -12.56 -7.11 10.53
N VAL A 209 -13.85 -6.82 10.44
CA VAL A 209 -14.90 -7.71 9.93
C VAL A 209 -15.74 -6.92 8.94
N GLY A 210 -15.94 -7.46 7.75
CA GLY A 210 -16.72 -6.82 6.68
C GLY A 210 -17.59 -7.82 5.94
N ALA A 211 -18.70 -7.33 5.41
CA ALA A 211 -19.61 -8.08 4.54
C ALA A 211 -19.98 -7.20 3.36
N ASP A 212 -19.74 -7.71 2.13
CA ASP A 212 -20.08 -7.04 0.88
C ASP A 212 -21.16 -7.84 0.18
N TYR A 213 -22.27 -7.20 -0.18
CA TYR A 213 -23.33 -7.80 -0.97
C TYR A 213 -23.23 -7.32 -2.42
N LYS A 214 -23.10 -8.28 -3.34
CA LYS A 214 -22.97 -8.02 -4.79
C LYS A 214 -24.23 -8.50 -5.50
N ASN A 215 -25.05 -7.57 -5.97
CA ASN A 215 -26.18 -7.84 -6.86
C ASN A 215 -25.98 -7.03 -8.14
N GLY A 216 -25.92 -7.67 -9.28
CA GLY A 216 -25.43 -7.22 -10.60
C GLY A 216 -25.90 -5.86 -11.17
N GLY A 217 -26.23 -4.90 -10.35
CA GLY A 217 -26.58 -3.53 -10.71
C GLY A 217 -26.23 -2.46 -9.66
N PHE A 218 -25.64 -2.85 -8.53
CA PHE A 218 -25.14 -1.94 -7.51
C PHE A 218 -23.68 -2.27 -7.19
N LEU A 219 -22.79 -1.44 -7.64
CA LEU A 219 -21.44 -1.27 -7.12
C LEU A 219 -21.39 0.06 -6.39
#